data_8c06e752687459691f8ce5a35baec648
#
_entry.id   8c06e752687459691f8ce5a35baec648
#
_cell.length_a   1.000
_cell.length_b   1.000
_cell.length_c   1.000
_cell.angle_alpha   90.00
_cell.angle_beta   90.00
_cell.angle_gamma   90.00
#
_symmetry.space_group_name_H-M   'P 1'
#
loop_
_entity.id
_entity.type
_entity.pdbx_description
1 polymer ?
#
loop_
_entity_poly.entity_id
_entity_poly.type
_entity_poly.pdbx_seq_one_letter_code
_entity_poly.pdbx_strand_id
1 'polypeptide(L)'
;MKIDISSIDRTQFMVHEHSLNGEIVHLIQPQHIGTKWTQDNKHMRSVVVNYAGEVISAGFPKFTNYGENPDHFPVPNSLKNATVVEKLDGSLLIVSKYNGQYILRTRGTVDASIMANGHELEIFKNAILKKLDELPVDVTGSWNYSMLFEWVSPINKIVLNYGDEPDWYLVGVVNHINYSLQMQDTLNEFARVADLKRPATYTFSSVQDLLKDVDQWRGKEGVVVYSKNDQMLHKVKGAWYLALHHMKSELSNIEKVLDVWLEQGMPDYQTFYNYIFTTFDFELAEQIKGTISRIVDGKKEVNKIVDGMNNFVNNRLRSLPSRKEQAQLVISSYGETNRAAFVFKILDNRPLGKEEYKKLLFQVLKN
;
A
#
# COMPACT_ATOMS: atom_id res chain seq x y z
N MET A 1 -22.21 20.42 -3.36
CA MET A 1 -22.93 19.24 -2.81
C MET A 1 -23.04 19.39 -1.32
N LYS A 2 -24.15 19.00 -0.73
CA LYS A 2 -24.34 19.00 0.73
C LYS A 2 -24.58 17.57 1.18
N ILE A 3 -23.88 17.14 2.23
CA ILE A 3 -23.99 15.81 2.82
C ILE A 3 -24.60 15.98 4.23
N ASP A 4 -25.69 15.29 4.47
CA ASP A 4 -26.26 15.24 5.81
C ASP A 4 -25.48 14.25 6.67
N ILE A 5 -24.63 14.79 7.55
CA ILE A 5 -23.74 14.03 8.42
C ILE A 5 -24.53 13.11 9.37
N SER A 6 -25.75 13.50 9.77
CA SER A 6 -26.59 12.73 10.68
C SER A 6 -27.18 11.47 10.05
N SER A 7 -27.32 11.47 8.71
CA SER A 7 -27.90 10.36 7.93
C SER A 7 -26.86 9.32 7.48
N ILE A 8 -25.55 9.56 7.74
CA ILE A 8 -24.48 8.65 7.31
C ILE A 8 -24.54 7.33 8.09
N ASP A 9 -24.60 6.22 7.36
CA ASP A 9 -24.49 4.87 7.94
C ASP A 9 -23.09 4.64 8.53
N ARG A 10 -22.99 4.73 9.84
CA ARG A 10 -21.74 4.57 10.60
C ARG A 10 -21.21 3.14 10.60
N THR A 11 -22.00 2.17 10.19
CA THR A 11 -21.50 0.80 10.01
C THR A 11 -20.67 0.64 8.74
N GLN A 12 -20.84 1.53 7.77
CA GLN A 12 -20.11 1.55 6.51
C GLN A 12 -19.07 2.69 6.40
N PHE A 13 -19.33 3.83 7.07
CA PHE A 13 -18.47 5.01 6.95
C PHE A 13 -18.09 5.56 8.33
N MET A 14 -16.81 5.90 8.46
CA MET A 14 -16.29 6.68 9.57
C MET A 14 -16.51 8.17 9.28
N VAL A 15 -16.83 8.92 10.31
CA VAL A 15 -16.90 10.38 10.26
C VAL A 15 -16.09 10.91 11.42
N HIS A 16 -14.98 11.53 11.12
CA HIS A 16 -14.07 12.10 12.09
C HIS A 16 -14.19 13.61 12.12
N GLU A 17 -14.41 14.14 13.31
CA GLU A 17 -14.39 15.58 13.55
C GLU A 17 -12.96 16.07 13.65
N HIS A 18 -12.68 17.18 12.99
CA HIS A 18 -11.39 17.86 13.03
C HIS A 18 -11.59 19.36 13.16
N SER A 19 -10.58 20.07 13.64
CA SER A 19 -10.51 21.51 13.57
C SER A 19 -9.62 21.94 12.40
N LEU A 20 -10.15 22.72 11.50
CA LEU A 20 -9.41 23.32 10.38
C LEU A 20 -9.51 24.85 10.51
N ASN A 21 -8.40 25.52 10.80
CA ASN A 21 -8.36 26.99 10.98
C ASN A 21 -9.38 27.53 11.99
N GLY A 22 -9.67 26.77 13.03
CA GLY A 22 -10.64 27.14 14.07
C GLY A 22 -12.10 26.76 13.76
N GLU A 23 -12.37 26.25 12.56
CA GLU A 23 -13.70 25.74 12.18
C GLU A 23 -13.78 24.23 12.36
N ILE A 24 -14.95 23.72 12.78
CA ILE A 24 -15.22 22.28 12.84
C ILE A 24 -15.51 21.77 11.42
N VAL A 25 -14.79 20.74 11.03
CA VAL A 25 -14.98 20.05 9.76
C VAL A 25 -15.07 18.54 9.99
N HIS A 26 -15.68 17.82 9.07
CA HIS A 26 -15.84 16.37 9.17
C HIS A 26 -15.21 15.67 7.98
N LEU A 27 -14.26 14.77 8.26
CA LEU A 27 -13.72 13.84 7.26
C LEU A 27 -14.57 12.57 7.24
N ILE A 28 -15.13 12.27 6.08
CA ILE A 28 -15.91 11.07 5.82
C ILE A 28 -15.05 10.10 4.99
N GLN A 29 -14.95 8.87 5.45
CA GLN A 29 -14.19 7.81 4.77
C GLN A 29 -14.80 6.42 5.06
N PRO A 30 -14.53 5.39 4.22
CA PRO A 30 -15.08 4.06 4.44
C PRO A 30 -14.52 3.41 5.69
N GLN A 31 -15.28 2.54 6.31
CA GLN A 31 -14.77 1.56 7.27
C GLN A 31 -13.67 0.70 6.62
N HIS A 32 -12.75 0.18 7.42
CA HIS A 32 -11.64 -0.64 6.91
C HIS A 32 -12.11 -1.93 6.24
N ILE A 33 -13.21 -2.50 6.72
CA ILE A 33 -13.80 -3.74 6.22
C ILE A 33 -15.32 -3.57 6.11
N GLY A 34 -15.92 -4.12 5.07
CA GLY A 34 -17.36 -4.29 4.97
C GLY A 34 -18.14 -3.17 4.28
N THR A 35 -17.49 -2.11 3.81
CA THR A 35 -18.19 -1.06 3.06
C THR A 35 -18.74 -1.60 1.73
N LYS A 36 -20.05 -1.54 1.57
CA LYS A 36 -20.75 -1.90 0.33
C LYS A 36 -20.84 -0.67 -0.57
N TRP A 37 -20.11 -0.71 -1.68
CA TRP A 37 -20.01 0.41 -2.60
C TRP A 37 -21.11 0.37 -3.66
N THR A 38 -21.75 1.51 -3.86
CA THR A 38 -22.77 1.76 -4.89
C THR A 38 -22.48 3.08 -5.61
N GLN A 39 -23.26 3.42 -6.66
CA GLN A 39 -23.14 4.73 -7.29
C GLN A 39 -23.53 5.88 -6.34
N ASP A 40 -24.45 5.63 -5.40
CA ASP A 40 -24.97 6.67 -4.51
C ASP A 40 -23.98 7.05 -3.40
N ASN A 41 -23.14 6.11 -2.96
CA ASN A 41 -22.18 6.36 -1.85
C ASN A 41 -20.71 6.45 -2.29
N LYS A 42 -20.40 6.32 -3.57
CA LYS A 42 -19.02 6.33 -4.08
C LYS A 42 -18.23 7.59 -3.73
N HIS A 43 -18.91 8.71 -3.54
CA HIS A 43 -18.29 9.99 -3.14
C HIS A 43 -17.79 10.00 -1.69
N MET A 44 -18.30 9.11 -0.83
CA MET A 44 -17.88 9.00 0.58
C MET A 44 -16.51 8.31 0.79
N ARG A 45 -15.76 8.07 -0.28
CA ARG A 45 -14.44 7.46 -0.17
C ARG A 45 -13.42 8.33 0.55
N SER A 46 -13.48 9.65 0.37
CA SER A 46 -12.66 10.65 1.05
C SER A 46 -13.19 12.05 0.78
N VAL A 47 -14.06 12.53 1.61
CA VAL A 47 -14.64 13.87 1.47
C VAL A 47 -14.56 14.60 2.81
N VAL A 48 -14.22 15.88 2.75
CA VAL A 48 -14.29 16.79 3.91
C VAL A 48 -15.43 17.76 3.69
N VAL A 49 -16.28 17.89 4.69
CA VAL A 49 -17.38 18.82 4.73
C VAL A 49 -17.24 19.79 5.91
N ASN A 50 -17.75 21.02 5.75
CA ASN A 50 -17.86 21.95 6.85
C ASN A 50 -18.99 21.56 7.82
N TYR A 51 -19.17 22.33 8.89
CA TYR A 51 -20.23 22.07 9.87
C TYR A 51 -21.65 22.05 9.29
N ALA A 52 -21.88 22.82 8.21
CA ALA A 52 -23.16 22.83 7.49
C ALA A 52 -23.34 21.64 6.53
N GLY A 53 -22.37 20.74 6.45
CA GLY A 53 -22.37 19.58 5.55
C GLY A 53 -21.98 19.90 4.10
N GLU A 54 -21.49 21.10 3.80
CA GLU A 54 -21.05 21.48 2.47
C GLU A 54 -19.67 20.92 2.16
N VAL A 55 -19.49 20.36 0.96
CA VAL A 55 -18.20 19.79 0.54
C VAL A 55 -17.18 20.92 0.35
N ILE A 56 -16.08 20.84 1.08
CA ILE A 56 -14.97 21.78 1.01
C ILE A 56 -13.67 21.14 0.51
N SER A 57 -13.58 19.80 0.53
CA SER A 57 -12.47 19.08 -0.10
C SER A 57 -12.92 17.65 -0.47
N ALA A 58 -12.70 17.28 -1.72
CA ALA A 58 -13.17 16.02 -2.30
C ALA A 58 -11.99 15.23 -2.90
N GLY A 59 -11.85 13.95 -2.50
CA GLY A 59 -10.97 12.99 -3.15
C GLY A 59 -11.66 12.30 -4.34
N PHE A 60 -10.95 11.37 -5.01
CA PHE A 60 -11.59 10.54 -6.02
C PHE A 60 -12.80 9.79 -5.44
N PRO A 61 -13.92 9.72 -6.16
CA PRO A 61 -14.98 8.78 -5.81
C PRO A 61 -14.43 7.35 -5.82
N LYS A 62 -15.12 6.43 -5.18
CA LYS A 62 -14.75 5.00 -5.27
C LYS A 62 -14.77 4.58 -6.73
N PHE A 63 -13.69 3.94 -7.14
CA PHE A 63 -13.58 3.22 -8.41
C PHE A 63 -12.91 1.87 -8.16
N THR A 64 -13.17 0.92 -9.04
CA THR A 64 -12.92 -0.51 -8.84
C THR A 64 -11.82 -1.01 -9.76
N ASN A 65 -11.30 -2.21 -9.48
CA ASN A 65 -10.57 -2.94 -10.49
C ASN A 65 -11.51 -3.29 -11.65
N TYR A 66 -10.96 -3.46 -12.83
CA TYR A 66 -11.76 -3.85 -14.01
C TYR A 66 -12.44 -5.20 -13.73
N GLY A 67 -13.78 -5.22 -13.89
CA GLY A 67 -14.60 -6.41 -13.60
C GLY A 67 -14.99 -6.61 -12.13
N GLU A 68 -14.51 -5.78 -11.19
CA GLU A 68 -14.92 -5.83 -9.78
C GLU A 68 -16.28 -5.12 -9.60
N ASN A 69 -17.26 -5.78 -8.95
CA ASN A 69 -18.58 -5.23 -8.64
C ASN A 69 -19.33 -4.65 -9.87
N PRO A 70 -19.54 -5.45 -10.93
CA PRO A 70 -20.05 -4.96 -12.21
C PRO A 70 -21.49 -4.44 -12.16
N ASP A 71 -22.30 -4.86 -11.19
CA ASP A 71 -23.69 -4.40 -11.02
C ASP A 71 -23.74 -2.91 -10.67
N HIS A 72 -22.79 -2.43 -9.89
CA HIS A 72 -22.69 -1.02 -9.50
C HIS A 72 -21.65 -0.25 -10.31
N PHE A 73 -20.61 -0.92 -10.80
CA PHE A 73 -19.51 -0.33 -11.57
C PHE A 73 -19.32 -1.09 -12.89
N PRO A 74 -20.27 -0.95 -13.82
CA PRO A 74 -20.23 -1.68 -15.09
C PRO A 74 -19.01 -1.27 -15.93
N VAL A 75 -18.27 -2.28 -16.39
CA VAL A 75 -17.10 -2.08 -17.24
C VAL A 75 -17.49 -1.65 -18.65
N PRO A 76 -16.68 -0.82 -19.34
CA PRO A 76 -16.92 -0.47 -20.71
C PRO A 76 -16.71 -1.67 -21.64
N ASN A 77 -17.61 -1.89 -22.58
CA ASN A 77 -17.46 -2.89 -23.63
C ASN A 77 -16.57 -2.42 -24.79
N SER A 78 -16.29 -1.12 -24.87
CA SER A 78 -15.51 -0.47 -25.90
C SER A 78 -14.72 0.69 -25.29
N LEU A 79 -13.54 0.93 -25.83
CA LEU A 79 -12.71 2.11 -25.48
C LEU A 79 -13.07 3.35 -26.32
N LYS A 80 -14.06 3.25 -27.21
CA LYS A 80 -14.57 4.42 -27.92
C LYS A 80 -15.10 5.43 -26.90
N ASN A 81 -14.62 6.67 -26.95
CA ASN A 81 -14.92 7.73 -25.99
C ASN A 81 -14.45 7.39 -24.55
N ALA A 82 -13.42 6.58 -24.40
CA ALA A 82 -12.73 6.37 -23.15
C ALA A 82 -11.31 6.92 -23.24
N THR A 83 -10.82 7.50 -22.15
CA THR A 83 -9.43 7.91 -22.02
C THR A 83 -8.70 6.92 -21.13
N VAL A 84 -7.56 6.43 -21.57
CA VAL A 84 -6.71 5.49 -20.82
C VAL A 84 -5.47 6.24 -20.35
N VAL A 85 -5.30 6.36 -19.04
CA VAL A 85 -4.25 7.15 -18.41
C VAL A 85 -3.36 6.23 -17.59
N GLU A 86 -2.05 6.44 -17.60
CA GLU A 86 -1.11 5.72 -16.75
C GLU A 86 -1.51 5.82 -15.27
N LYS A 87 -1.56 4.69 -14.61
CA LYS A 87 -1.70 4.65 -13.17
C LYS A 87 -0.33 4.72 -12.52
N LEU A 88 -0.03 5.87 -11.94
CA LEU A 88 1.19 6.08 -11.18
C LEU A 88 1.07 5.39 -9.80
N ASP A 89 2.19 4.87 -9.33
CA ASP A 89 2.31 4.17 -8.05
C ASP A 89 2.86 5.14 -6.98
N GLY A 90 1.98 5.96 -6.45
CA GLY A 90 2.31 7.00 -5.48
C GLY A 90 1.25 7.15 -4.40
N SER A 91 1.26 8.31 -3.75
CA SER A 91 0.27 8.69 -2.74
C SER A 91 -0.56 9.88 -3.20
N LEU A 92 -1.85 9.81 -2.94
CA LEU A 92 -2.77 10.88 -3.32
C LEU A 92 -2.63 12.09 -2.41
N LEU A 93 -2.29 13.24 -2.98
CA LEU A 93 -2.39 14.57 -2.38
C LEU A 93 -3.63 15.29 -2.93
N ILE A 94 -4.50 15.75 -2.05
CA ILE A 94 -5.73 16.46 -2.38
C ILE A 94 -5.55 17.92 -2.01
N VAL A 95 -5.74 18.80 -2.98
CA VAL A 95 -5.57 20.26 -2.84
C VAL A 95 -6.91 20.93 -3.06
N SER A 96 -7.35 21.72 -2.10
CA SER A 96 -8.57 22.52 -2.16
C SER A 96 -8.27 23.90 -1.61
N LYS A 97 -9.14 24.88 -1.89
CA LYS A 97 -9.06 26.23 -1.30
C LYS A 97 -10.40 26.57 -0.67
N TYR A 98 -10.38 26.92 0.61
CA TYR A 98 -11.58 27.23 1.38
C TYR A 98 -11.32 28.44 2.28
N ASN A 99 -12.20 29.45 2.21
CA ASN A 99 -12.07 30.72 2.95
C ASN A 99 -10.68 31.35 2.81
N GLY A 100 -10.15 31.40 1.57
CA GLY A 100 -8.85 31.98 1.25
C GLY A 100 -7.65 31.12 1.66
N GLN A 101 -7.84 29.95 2.26
CA GLN A 101 -6.76 29.09 2.73
C GLN A 101 -6.73 27.76 1.98
N TYR A 102 -5.53 27.22 1.78
CA TYR A 102 -5.35 25.91 1.17
C TYR A 102 -5.58 24.78 2.17
N ILE A 103 -6.32 23.78 1.74
CA ILE A 103 -6.43 22.48 2.38
C ILE A 103 -5.56 21.51 1.60
N LEU A 104 -4.43 21.12 2.17
CA LEU A 104 -3.52 20.12 1.63
C LEU A 104 -3.66 18.86 2.48
N ARG A 105 -4.19 17.78 1.91
CA ARG A 105 -4.48 16.58 2.68
C ARG A 105 -4.25 15.29 1.89
N THR A 106 -4.15 14.17 2.60
CA THR A 106 -4.17 12.85 2.00
C THR A 106 -5.60 12.29 1.95
N ARG A 107 -5.77 11.06 1.47
CA ARG A 107 -7.06 10.39 1.48
C ARG A 107 -7.64 10.22 2.89
N GLY A 108 -6.79 9.92 3.87
CA GLY A 108 -7.20 9.57 5.24
C GLY A 108 -7.02 10.66 6.27
N THR A 109 -6.62 11.87 5.89
CA THR A 109 -6.32 12.97 6.81
C THR A 109 -6.95 14.27 6.33
N VAL A 110 -7.01 15.28 7.20
CA VAL A 110 -7.42 16.65 6.86
C VAL A 110 -6.21 17.56 6.58
N ASP A 111 -5.00 17.06 6.81
CA ASP A 111 -3.74 17.70 6.49
C ASP A 111 -2.77 16.72 5.83
N ALA A 112 -1.70 17.22 5.25
CA ALA A 112 -0.65 16.44 4.59
C ALA A 112 0.68 16.48 5.36
N SER A 113 0.70 16.95 6.59
CA SER A 113 1.93 17.12 7.40
C SER A 113 2.66 15.80 7.68
N ILE A 114 1.96 14.67 7.66
CA ILE A 114 2.54 13.34 7.79
C ILE A 114 3.31 12.86 6.54
N MET A 115 3.19 13.58 5.41
CA MET A 115 3.86 13.21 4.17
C MET A 115 5.36 13.53 4.25
N ALA A 116 6.19 12.48 4.27
CA ALA A 116 7.65 12.56 4.22
C ALA A 116 8.26 13.61 5.18
N ASN A 117 7.84 13.58 6.44
CA ASN A 117 8.31 14.51 7.49
C ASN A 117 8.14 16.01 7.16
N GLY A 118 7.21 16.35 6.29
CA GLY A 118 6.89 17.71 5.90
C GLY A 118 7.85 18.36 4.88
N HIS A 119 9.02 17.79 4.65
CA HIS A 119 10.01 18.37 3.73
C HIS A 119 9.50 18.43 2.28
N GLU A 120 8.97 17.32 1.77
CA GLU A 120 8.46 17.27 0.40
C GLU A 120 7.16 18.08 0.24
N LEU A 121 6.39 18.26 1.31
CA LEU A 121 5.25 19.15 1.31
C LEU A 121 5.69 20.63 1.10
N GLU A 122 6.80 21.03 1.67
CA GLU A 122 7.36 22.38 1.43
C GLU A 122 7.88 22.53 -0.01
N ILE A 123 8.47 21.48 -0.59
CA ILE A 123 8.85 21.48 -2.00
C ILE A 123 7.59 21.66 -2.87
N PHE A 124 6.51 20.90 -2.59
CA PHE A 124 5.23 21.05 -3.27
C PHE A 124 4.68 22.46 -3.18
N LYS A 125 4.65 23.05 -1.98
CA LYS A 125 4.17 24.43 -1.78
C LYS A 125 4.95 25.43 -2.61
N ASN A 126 6.26 25.27 -2.67
CA ASN A 126 7.11 26.19 -3.42
C ASN A 126 7.05 26.02 -4.94
N ALA A 127 6.91 24.79 -5.43
CA ALA A 127 6.96 24.48 -6.86
C ALA A 127 5.58 24.49 -7.53
N ILE A 128 4.55 24.00 -6.84
CA ILE A 128 3.22 23.78 -7.41
C ILE A 128 2.19 24.77 -6.86
N LEU A 129 2.09 24.90 -5.54
CA LEU A 129 1.01 25.68 -4.92
C LEU A 129 1.00 27.14 -5.39
N LYS A 130 2.18 27.73 -5.59
CA LYS A 130 2.30 29.10 -6.13
C LYS A 130 1.70 29.26 -7.52
N LYS A 131 1.80 28.23 -8.37
CA LYS A 131 1.18 28.23 -9.71
C LYS A 131 -0.35 28.17 -9.64
N LEU A 132 -0.88 27.61 -8.54
CA LEU A 132 -2.32 27.50 -8.32
C LEU A 132 -2.95 28.79 -7.73
N ASP A 133 -2.15 29.73 -7.23
CA ASP A 133 -2.67 30.99 -6.66
C ASP A 133 -3.37 31.89 -7.67
N GLU A 134 -3.05 31.74 -8.95
CA GLU A 134 -3.66 32.48 -10.04
C GLU A 134 -5.00 31.89 -10.51
N LEU A 135 -5.38 30.73 -10.00
CA LEU A 135 -6.63 30.09 -10.39
C LEU A 135 -7.85 30.80 -9.78
N PRO A 136 -8.96 30.86 -10.52
CA PRO A 136 -10.16 31.59 -10.09
C PRO A 136 -10.72 31.04 -8.77
N VAL A 137 -11.13 31.97 -7.89
CA VAL A 137 -11.83 31.68 -6.61
C VAL A 137 -13.20 32.34 -6.62
N ASP A 138 -14.11 31.87 -5.78
CA ASP A 138 -15.39 32.54 -5.53
C ASP A 138 -15.27 33.77 -4.61
N VAL A 139 -16.40 34.38 -4.26
CA VAL A 139 -16.45 35.59 -3.39
C VAL A 139 -15.95 35.35 -1.97
N THR A 140 -15.84 34.07 -1.52
CA THR A 140 -15.29 33.70 -0.21
C THR A 140 -13.79 33.37 -0.26
N GLY A 141 -13.18 33.45 -1.44
CA GLY A 141 -11.81 32.98 -1.67
C GLY A 141 -11.70 31.47 -1.77
N SER A 142 -12.80 30.76 -2.03
CA SER A 142 -12.85 29.30 -2.11
C SER A 142 -12.85 28.80 -3.55
N TRP A 143 -12.40 27.56 -3.74
CA TRP A 143 -12.62 26.80 -4.95
C TRP A 143 -13.87 25.93 -4.82
N ASN A 144 -14.65 25.81 -5.88
CA ASN A 144 -15.74 24.84 -5.99
C ASN A 144 -15.26 23.47 -6.49
N TYR A 145 -13.97 23.17 -6.34
CA TYR A 145 -13.34 21.93 -6.77
C TYR A 145 -12.11 21.59 -5.92
N SER A 146 -11.70 20.33 -5.97
CA SER A 146 -10.42 19.84 -5.47
C SER A 146 -9.54 19.38 -6.62
N MET A 147 -8.28 19.71 -6.60
CA MET A 147 -7.25 19.16 -7.48
C MET A 147 -6.58 17.97 -6.83
N LEU A 148 -6.41 16.91 -7.59
CA LEU A 148 -5.88 15.63 -7.12
C LEU A 148 -4.52 15.38 -7.77
N PHE A 149 -3.49 15.23 -6.96
CA PHE A 149 -2.14 14.96 -7.41
C PHE A 149 -1.70 13.58 -6.94
N GLU A 150 -1.10 12.81 -7.84
CA GLU A 150 -0.32 11.64 -7.42
C GLU A 150 1.09 12.11 -7.09
N TRP A 151 1.48 11.92 -5.86
CA TRP A 151 2.81 12.21 -5.35
C TRP A 151 3.66 10.97 -5.41
N VAL A 152 4.72 11.01 -6.21
CA VAL A 152 5.73 9.98 -6.35
C VAL A 152 7.04 10.47 -5.74
N SER A 153 7.71 9.64 -4.96
CA SER A 153 8.88 10.06 -4.21
C SER A 153 9.77 8.87 -3.87
N PRO A 154 11.09 9.05 -3.89
CA PRO A 154 12.01 8.01 -3.42
C PRO A 154 11.83 7.68 -1.93
N ILE A 155 11.41 8.65 -1.11
CA ILE A 155 11.17 8.45 0.33
C ILE A 155 9.82 7.77 0.58
N ASN A 156 8.79 8.10 -0.21
CA ASN A 156 7.45 7.50 -0.11
C ASN A 156 7.20 6.48 -1.22
N LYS A 157 8.21 5.68 -1.55
CA LYS A 157 8.12 4.66 -2.57
C LYS A 157 7.20 3.52 -2.15
N ILE A 158 6.21 3.18 -2.98
CA ILE A 158 5.33 2.04 -2.77
C ILE A 158 5.97 0.77 -3.38
N VAL A 159 6.03 0.69 -4.72
CA VAL A 159 6.71 -0.38 -5.45
C VAL A 159 7.69 0.21 -6.45
N LEU A 160 7.23 1.19 -7.26
CA LEU A 160 8.00 1.74 -8.38
C LEU A 160 8.90 2.90 -7.97
N ASN A 161 10.03 3.02 -8.66
CA ASN A 161 10.92 4.17 -8.55
C ASN A 161 10.70 5.12 -9.73
N TYR A 162 10.44 6.39 -9.43
CA TYR A 162 10.23 7.43 -10.43
C TYR A 162 11.41 8.41 -10.54
N GLY A 163 12.53 8.13 -9.87
CA GLY A 163 13.71 8.98 -9.85
C GLY A 163 14.17 9.31 -8.42
N ASP A 164 15.16 10.18 -8.32
CA ASP A 164 15.80 10.53 -7.05
C ASP A 164 15.15 11.75 -6.36
N GLU A 165 14.24 12.43 -7.04
CA GLU A 165 13.53 13.63 -6.54
C GLU A 165 12.02 13.37 -6.47
N PRO A 166 11.30 14.01 -5.53
CA PRO A 166 9.86 13.95 -5.47
C PRO A 166 9.21 14.68 -6.66
N ASP A 167 8.08 14.15 -7.11
CA ASP A 167 7.32 14.72 -8.21
C ASP A 167 5.81 14.59 -8.00
N TRP A 168 5.03 15.45 -8.65
CA TRP A 168 3.58 15.53 -8.51
C TRP A 168 2.90 15.60 -9.87
N TYR A 169 1.96 14.70 -10.10
CA TYR A 169 1.22 14.64 -11.36
C TYR A 169 -0.25 14.93 -11.10
N LEU A 170 -0.81 15.91 -11.79
CA LEU A 170 -2.25 16.17 -11.75
C LEU A 170 -3.01 14.99 -12.35
N VAL A 171 -3.75 14.24 -11.52
CA VAL A 171 -4.47 13.03 -11.91
C VAL A 171 -5.98 13.21 -11.95
N GLY A 172 -6.51 14.27 -11.36
CA GLY A 172 -7.95 14.53 -11.35
C GLY A 172 -8.31 15.91 -10.83
N VAL A 173 -9.54 16.32 -11.14
CA VAL A 173 -10.20 17.48 -10.54
C VAL A 173 -11.64 17.07 -10.23
N VAL A 174 -12.08 17.27 -8.99
CA VAL A 174 -13.42 16.90 -8.51
C VAL A 174 -14.21 18.16 -8.17
N ASN A 175 -15.37 18.32 -8.78
CA ASN A 175 -16.27 19.42 -8.52
C ASN A 175 -17.01 19.22 -7.19
N HIS A 176 -17.07 20.22 -6.33
CA HIS A 176 -17.71 20.16 -5.02
C HIS A 176 -19.24 20.24 -5.09
N ILE A 177 -19.79 20.82 -6.17
CA ILE A 177 -21.24 21.08 -6.29
C ILE A 177 -22.01 19.79 -6.56
N ASN A 178 -21.45 18.92 -7.44
CA ASN A 178 -22.13 17.71 -7.89
C ASN A 178 -21.26 16.43 -7.77
N TYR A 179 -20.04 16.55 -7.25
CA TYR A 179 -19.04 15.48 -7.12
C TYR A 179 -18.63 14.86 -8.46
N SER A 180 -18.80 15.57 -9.58
CA SER A 180 -18.34 15.10 -10.87
C SER A 180 -16.84 15.29 -11.06
N LEU A 181 -16.23 14.41 -11.83
CA LEU A 181 -14.86 14.56 -12.31
C LEU A 181 -14.82 15.50 -13.51
N GLN A 182 -13.79 16.32 -13.59
CA GLN A 182 -13.49 17.03 -14.82
C GLN A 182 -12.95 16.07 -15.88
N MET A 183 -13.28 16.33 -17.15
CA MET A 183 -12.81 15.52 -18.27
C MET A 183 -11.29 15.61 -18.42
N GLN A 184 -10.66 14.54 -18.92
CA GLN A 184 -9.21 14.48 -19.10
C GLN A 184 -8.68 15.59 -20.01
N ASP A 185 -9.43 15.99 -21.03
CA ASP A 185 -9.07 17.12 -21.90
C ASP A 185 -9.03 18.45 -21.12
N THR A 186 -9.97 18.66 -20.20
CA THR A 186 -9.97 19.83 -19.32
C THR A 186 -8.77 19.80 -18.38
N LEU A 187 -8.41 18.63 -17.83
CA LEU A 187 -7.20 18.49 -17.02
C LEU A 187 -5.92 18.76 -17.81
N ASN A 188 -5.87 18.37 -19.07
CA ASN A 188 -4.72 18.65 -19.94
C ASN A 188 -4.57 20.17 -20.17
N GLU A 189 -5.69 20.88 -20.32
CA GLU A 189 -5.66 22.33 -20.44
C GLU A 189 -5.25 23.01 -19.13
N PHE A 190 -5.77 22.59 -17.99
CA PHE A 190 -5.31 23.05 -16.67
C PHE A 190 -3.80 22.86 -16.50
N ALA A 191 -3.32 21.68 -16.85
CA ALA A 191 -1.92 21.34 -16.72
C ALA A 191 -1.03 22.22 -17.63
N ARG A 192 -1.49 22.47 -18.86
CA ARG A 192 -0.80 23.35 -19.81
C ARG A 192 -0.72 24.80 -19.30
N VAL A 193 -1.81 25.34 -18.76
CA VAL A 193 -1.88 26.74 -18.29
C VAL A 193 -1.05 26.91 -17.02
N ALA A 194 -1.14 26.00 -16.06
CA ALA A 194 -0.44 26.09 -14.79
C ALA A 194 0.92 25.37 -14.78
N ASP A 195 1.42 24.93 -15.94
CA ASP A 195 2.68 24.18 -16.06
C ASP A 195 2.79 23.02 -15.07
N LEU A 196 1.78 22.14 -15.08
CA LEU A 196 1.70 20.98 -14.22
C LEU A 196 1.98 19.70 -15.01
N LYS A 197 2.58 18.70 -14.36
CA LYS A 197 2.79 17.39 -14.97
C LYS A 197 1.50 16.57 -15.00
N ARG A 198 1.36 15.76 -16.05
CA ARG A 198 0.27 14.80 -16.22
C ARG A 198 0.84 13.39 -16.44
N PRO A 199 0.14 12.32 -16.00
CA PRO A 199 0.48 10.97 -16.40
C PRO A 199 0.35 10.78 -17.91
N ALA A 200 1.07 9.83 -18.46
CA ALA A 200 0.98 9.46 -19.87
C ALA A 200 -0.42 8.91 -20.21
N THR A 201 -0.85 9.11 -21.47
CA THR A 201 -2.08 8.52 -22.03
C THR A 201 -1.74 7.45 -23.03
N TYR A 202 -2.60 6.43 -23.15
CA TYR A 202 -2.41 5.29 -24.05
C TYR A 202 -3.63 5.10 -24.93
N THR A 203 -3.39 4.56 -26.11
CA THR A 203 -4.45 4.18 -27.08
C THR A 203 -4.37 2.70 -27.35
N PHE A 204 -5.53 2.03 -27.28
CA PHE A 204 -5.67 0.61 -27.58
C PHE A 204 -6.82 0.42 -28.57
N SER A 205 -6.71 -0.60 -29.43
CA SER A 205 -7.73 -0.90 -30.44
C SER A 205 -8.99 -1.55 -29.83
N SER A 206 -8.84 -2.24 -28.72
CA SER A 206 -9.94 -2.89 -27.98
C SER A 206 -9.66 -2.98 -26.49
N VAL A 207 -10.69 -3.32 -25.71
CA VAL A 207 -10.54 -3.65 -24.30
C VAL A 207 -9.65 -4.90 -24.11
N GLN A 208 -9.80 -5.88 -24.97
CA GLN A 208 -9.02 -7.11 -24.92
C GLN A 208 -7.53 -6.82 -25.14
N ASP A 209 -7.20 -5.97 -26.10
CA ASP A 209 -5.82 -5.55 -26.34
C ASP A 209 -5.25 -4.79 -25.15
N LEU A 210 -6.03 -3.88 -24.57
CA LEU A 210 -5.64 -3.18 -23.34
C LEU A 210 -5.32 -4.15 -22.20
N LEU A 211 -6.23 -5.09 -21.91
CA LEU A 211 -6.03 -6.05 -20.81
C LEU A 211 -4.80 -6.93 -21.05
N LYS A 212 -4.64 -7.44 -22.27
CA LYS A 212 -3.50 -8.28 -22.67
C LYS A 212 -2.17 -7.53 -22.60
N ASP A 213 -2.15 -6.29 -23.07
CA ASP A 213 -0.93 -5.48 -23.13
C ASP A 213 -0.48 -5.06 -21.74
N VAL A 214 -1.39 -4.52 -20.93
CA VAL A 214 -1.12 -4.10 -19.53
C VAL A 214 -0.66 -5.28 -18.68
N ASP A 215 -1.18 -6.48 -18.90
CA ASP A 215 -0.75 -7.69 -18.19
C ASP A 215 0.73 -8.02 -18.40
N GLN A 216 1.29 -7.66 -19.57
CA GLN A 216 2.71 -7.86 -19.91
C GLN A 216 3.62 -6.72 -19.43
N TRP A 217 3.06 -5.63 -18.89
CA TRP A 217 3.88 -4.49 -18.51
C TRP A 217 4.83 -4.81 -17.35
N ARG A 218 6.02 -4.22 -17.42
CA ARG A 218 7.02 -4.21 -16.37
C ARG A 218 7.46 -2.77 -16.10
N GLY A 219 7.77 -2.45 -14.84
CA GLY A 219 8.17 -1.10 -14.47
C GLY A 219 7.01 -0.09 -14.46
N LYS A 220 5.76 -0.55 -14.52
CA LYS A 220 4.54 0.27 -14.45
C LYS A 220 3.48 -0.43 -13.61
N GLU A 221 2.65 0.35 -12.89
CA GLU A 221 1.54 -0.22 -12.13
C GLU A 221 0.43 -0.73 -13.05
N GLY A 222 0.07 0.06 -14.05
CA GLY A 222 -1.04 -0.20 -14.94
C GLY A 222 -1.67 1.08 -15.46
N VAL A 223 -2.98 1.04 -15.68
CA VAL A 223 -3.75 2.18 -16.20
C VAL A 223 -5.05 2.40 -15.43
N VAL A 224 -5.60 3.61 -15.56
CA VAL A 224 -6.98 3.95 -15.21
C VAL A 224 -7.73 4.23 -16.50
N VAL A 225 -8.83 3.51 -16.72
CA VAL A 225 -9.74 3.69 -17.85
C VAL A 225 -10.86 4.62 -17.41
N TYR A 226 -10.94 5.77 -18.03
CA TYR A 226 -11.99 6.77 -17.84
C TYR A 226 -13.02 6.60 -18.94
N SER A 227 -14.26 6.30 -18.59
CA SER A 227 -15.36 6.08 -19.53
C SER A 227 -16.60 6.88 -19.13
N LYS A 228 -17.65 6.91 -19.96
CA LYS A 228 -18.88 7.64 -19.73
C LYS A 228 -18.61 9.13 -19.39
N ASN A 229 -17.94 9.83 -20.29
CA ASN A 229 -17.48 11.20 -20.10
C ASN A 229 -16.67 11.38 -18.81
N ASP A 230 -15.75 10.44 -18.59
CA ASP A 230 -14.80 10.40 -17.46
C ASP A 230 -15.46 10.27 -16.07
N GLN A 231 -16.74 9.93 -15.98
CA GLN A 231 -17.45 9.73 -14.71
C GLN A 231 -17.40 8.30 -14.18
N MET A 232 -16.92 7.35 -14.98
CA MET A 232 -16.75 5.95 -14.58
C MET A 232 -15.29 5.52 -14.77
N LEU A 233 -14.67 5.12 -13.67
CA LEU A 233 -13.26 4.78 -13.64
C LEU A 233 -13.05 3.31 -13.28
N HIS A 234 -12.11 2.67 -13.99
CA HIS A 234 -11.67 1.31 -13.69
C HIS A 234 -10.16 1.24 -13.71
N LYS A 235 -9.58 0.54 -12.72
CA LYS A 235 -8.14 0.27 -12.67
C LYS A 235 -7.84 -1.06 -13.37
N VAL A 236 -6.85 -1.06 -14.23
CA VAL A 236 -6.24 -2.26 -14.80
C VAL A 236 -4.79 -2.27 -14.36
N LYS A 237 -4.38 -3.28 -13.59
CA LYS A 237 -3.03 -3.43 -13.06
C LYS A 237 -2.32 -4.59 -13.75
N GLY A 238 -1.04 -4.43 -14.06
CA GLY A 238 -0.22 -5.48 -14.66
C GLY A 238 0.06 -6.61 -13.68
N ALA A 239 0.16 -7.84 -14.20
CA ALA A 239 0.45 -9.02 -13.38
C ALA A 239 1.78 -8.89 -12.63
N TRP A 240 2.81 -8.37 -13.30
CA TRP A 240 4.11 -8.11 -12.67
C TRP A 240 4.01 -7.16 -11.46
N TYR A 241 3.28 -6.04 -11.59
CA TYR A 241 3.10 -5.10 -10.49
C TYR A 241 2.32 -5.73 -9.32
N LEU A 242 1.25 -6.48 -9.64
CA LEU A 242 0.45 -7.16 -8.61
C LEU A 242 1.29 -8.18 -7.83
N ALA A 243 2.15 -8.93 -8.52
CA ALA A 243 3.07 -9.86 -7.87
C ALA A 243 4.04 -9.14 -6.93
N LEU A 244 4.67 -8.05 -7.37
CA LEU A 244 5.57 -7.25 -6.53
C LEU A 244 4.87 -6.61 -5.35
N HIS A 245 3.70 -6.01 -5.56
CA HIS A 245 2.93 -5.36 -4.50
C HIS A 245 2.50 -6.38 -3.42
N HIS A 246 2.04 -7.56 -3.83
CA HIS A 246 1.67 -8.64 -2.93
C HIS A 246 2.89 -9.11 -2.13
N MET A 247 4.01 -9.33 -2.80
CA MET A 247 5.24 -9.78 -2.15
C MET A 247 5.84 -8.73 -1.23
N LYS A 248 5.85 -7.46 -1.62
CA LYS A 248 6.29 -6.39 -0.73
C LYS A 248 5.45 -6.35 0.55
N SER A 249 4.15 -6.58 0.44
CA SER A 249 3.25 -6.70 1.58
C SER A 249 3.54 -7.94 2.42
N GLU A 250 3.82 -9.10 1.80
CA GLU A 250 4.14 -10.34 2.51
C GLU A 250 5.56 -10.33 3.06
N LEU A 251 6.55 -9.91 2.28
CA LEU A 251 7.96 -9.88 2.69
C LEU A 251 8.31 -8.73 3.64
N SER A 252 7.38 -7.84 3.97
CA SER A 252 7.49 -6.98 5.15
C SER A 252 7.41 -7.80 6.45
N ASN A 253 6.86 -9.02 6.39
CA ASN A 253 6.78 -9.95 7.50
C ASN A 253 7.96 -10.93 7.48
N ILE A 254 8.77 -10.91 8.55
CA ILE A 254 9.94 -11.79 8.70
C ILE A 254 9.58 -13.29 8.59
N GLU A 255 8.37 -13.71 9.00
CA GLU A 255 7.91 -15.10 8.87
C GLU A 255 7.82 -15.52 7.40
N LYS A 256 7.33 -14.63 6.54
CA LYS A 256 7.20 -14.91 5.10
C LYS A 256 8.54 -14.94 4.39
N VAL A 257 9.45 -14.03 4.74
CA VAL A 257 10.83 -14.07 4.24
C VAL A 257 11.49 -15.38 4.64
N LEU A 258 11.26 -15.81 5.89
CA LEU A 258 11.78 -17.08 6.42
C LEU A 258 11.20 -18.30 5.65
N ASP A 259 9.91 -18.28 5.33
CA ASP A 259 9.31 -19.38 4.56
C ASP A 259 9.95 -19.50 3.17
N VAL A 260 10.09 -18.39 2.45
CA VAL A 260 10.77 -18.37 1.14
C VAL A 260 12.22 -18.83 1.26
N TRP A 261 12.93 -18.37 2.29
CA TRP A 261 14.33 -18.79 2.52
C TRP A 261 14.47 -20.29 2.79
N LEU A 262 13.54 -20.88 3.56
CA LEU A 262 13.47 -22.32 3.82
C LEU A 262 13.12 -23.11 2.55
N GLU A 263 12.22 -22.61 1.72
CA GLU A 263 11.84 -23.22 0.44
C GLU A 263 13.03 -23.24 -0.53
N GLN A 264 13.86 -22.21 -0.52
CA GLN A 264 15.08 -22.12 -1.32
C GLN A 264 16.25 -22.96 -0.76
N GLY A 265 16.02 -23.77 0.27
CA GLY A 265 17.04 -24.67 0.83
C GLY A 265 18.00 -24.00 1.80
N MET A 266 17.59 -22.91 2.44
CA MET A 266 18.39 -22.19 3.44
C MET A 266 19.73 -21.66 2.91
N PRO A 267 19.75 -20.95 1.79
CA PRO A 267 20.98 -20.44 1.16
C PRO A 267 21.74 -19.46 2.07
N ASP A 268 22.96 -19.13 1.67
CA ASP A 268 23.71 -18.03 2.26
C ASP A 268 23.10 -16.66 1.88
N TYR A 269 23.63 -15.60 2.50
CA TYR A 269 23.13 -14.23 2.29
C TYR A 269 23.16 -13.82 0.82
N GLN A 270 24.30 -14.01 0.15
CA GLN A 270 24.47 -13.51 -1.22
C GLN A 270 23.59 -14.28 -2.21
N THR A 271 23.48 -15.57 -2.04
CA THR A 271 22.62 -16.43 -2.87
C THR A 271 21.16 -16.05 -2.69
N PHE A 272 20.71 -15.82 -1.46
CA PHE A 272 19.31 -15.45 -1.20
C PHE A 272 19.00 -14.01 -1.63
N TYR A 273 19.92 -13.08 -1.37
CA TYR A 273 19.81 -11.71 -1.86
C TYR A 273 19.68 -11.69 -3.40
N ASN A 274 20.55 -12.41 -4.10
CA ASN A 274 20.49 -12.52 -5.56
C ASN A 274 19.20 -13.19 -6.06
N TYR A 275 18.69 -14.19 -5.35
CA TYR A 275 17.40 -14.80 -5.66
C TYR A 275 16.26 -13.76 -5.61
N ILE A 276 16.18 -12.99 -4.52
CA ILE A 276 15.19 -11.92 -4.39
C ILE A 276 15.37 -10.86 -5.47
N PHE A 277 16.62 -10.42 -5.70
CA PHE A 277 16.97 -9.45 -6.73
C PHE A 277 16.53 -9.88 -8.15
N THR A 278 16.81 -11.13 -8.53
CA THR A 278 16.53 -11.63 -9.87
C THR A 278 15.08 -12.05 -10.07
N THR A 279 14.44 -12.56 -9.02
CA THR A 279 13.07 -13.05 -9.09
C THR A 279 12.06 -11.90 -9.01
N PHE A 280 12.39 -10.87 -8.26
CA PHE A 280 11.50 -9.73 -8.00
C PHE A 280 12.10 -8.43 -8.55
N ASP A 281 12.85 -7.71 -7.74
CA ASP A 281 13.62 -6.54 -8.16
C ASP A 281 14.71 -6.16 -7.15
N PHE A 282 15.58 -5.23 -7.59
CA PHE A 282 16.66 -4.67 -6.76
C PHE A 282 16.13 -4.02 -5.48
N GLU A 283 15.04 -3.32 -5.57
CA GLU A 283 14.54 -2.49 -4.48
C GLU A 283 13.94 -3.30 -3.35
N LEU A 284 13.23 -4.39 -3.69
CA LEU A 284 12.75 -5.32 -2.69
C LEU A 284 13.93 -6.01 -1.99
N ALA A 285 14.95 -6.43 -2.74
CA ALA A 285 16.16 -7.02 -2.17
C ALA A 285 16.84 -6.04 -1.19
N GLU A 286 16.98 -4.77 -1.56
CA GLU A 286 17.53 -3.73 -0.70
C GLU A 286 16.65 -3.45 0.54
N GLN A 287 15.33 -3.42 0.37
CA GLN A 287 14.41 -3.19 1.48
C GLN A 287 14.51 -4.27 2.55
N ILE A 288 14.63 -5.54 2.15
CA ILE A 288 14.66 -6.68 3.08
C ILE A 288 16.06 -7.20 3.39
N LYS A 289 17.13 -6.55 2.91
CA LYS A 289 18.52 -7.00 3.14
C LYS A 289 18.87 -7.19 4.62
N GLY A 290 18.36 -6.31 5.47
CA GLY A 290 18.54 -6.45 6.92
C GLY A 290 17.83 -7.68 7.49
N THR A 291 16.65 -8.00 6.97
CA THR A 291 15.90 -9.22 7.33
C THR A 291 16.62 -10.47 6.84
N ILE A 292 17.16 -10.45 5.62
CA ILE A 292 17.98 -11.55 5.07
C ILE A 292 19.18 -11.80 5.96
N SER A 293 19.92 -10.75 6.35
CA SER A 293 21.08 -10.89 7.24
C SER A 293 20.70 -11.52 8.58
N ARG A 294 19.64 -11.02 9.22
CA ARG A 294 19.15 -11.56 10.50
C ARG A 294 18.79 -13.06 10.41
N ILE A 295 18.14 -13.48 9.33
CA ILE A 295 17.77 -14.89 9.11
C ILE A 295 19.01 -15.76 8.95
N VAL A 296 19.95 -15.34 8.10
CA VAL A 296 21.19 -16.09 7.83
C VAL A 296 22.10 -16.15 9.07
N ASP A 297 22.19 -15.07 9.83
CA ASP A 297 22.96 -15.08 11.09
C ASP A 297 22.24 -15.90 12.17
N GLY A 298 20.91 -15.81 12.23
CA GLY A 298 20.11 -16.66 13.11
C GLY A 298 20.30 -18.16 12.85
N LYS A 299 20.58 -18.58 11.61
CA LYS A 299 20.95 -19.96 11.26
C LYS A 299 22.13 -20.46 12.07
N LYS A 300 23.16 -19.63 12.24
CA LYS A 300 24.37 -19.99 13.01
C LYS A 300 24.01 -20.28 14.47
N GLU A 301 23.14 -19.44 15.05
CA GLU A 301 22.71 -19.64 16.44
C GLU A 301 21.81 -20.87 16.59
N VAL A 302 20.91 -21.13 15.64
CA VAL A 302 20.09 -22.36 15.64
C VAL A 302 20.99 -23.60 15.56
N ASN A 303 22.04 -23.58 14.70
CA ASN A 303 22.95 -24.71 14.61
C ASN A 303 23.67 -24.95 15.96
N LYS A 304 24.15 -23.91 16.65
CA LYS A 304 24.72 -24.05 18.00
C LYS A 304 23.73 -24.64 19.00
N ILE A 305 22.47 -24.21 18.94
CA ILE A 305 21.40 -24.76 19.80
C ILE A 305 21.19 -26.24 19.51
N VAL A 306 21.12 -26.63 18.23
CA VAL A 306 20.92 -28.03 17.81
C VAL A 306 22.11 -28.88 18.21
N ASP A 307 23.34 -28.38 18.01
CA ASP A 307 24.56 -29.06 18.44
C ASP A 307 24.60 -29.22 19.98
N GLY A 308 24.19 -28.22 20.74
CA GLY A 308 24.03 -28.29 22.18
C GLY A 308 23.03 -29.37 22.61
N MET A 309 21.87 -29.45 21.94
CA MET A 309 20.87 -30.51 22.21
C MET A 309 21.40 -31.90 21.85
N ASN A 310 22.09 -32.06 20.72
CA ASN A 310 22.73 -33.33 20.33
C ASN A 310 23.77 -33.76 21.35
N ASN A 311 24.65 -32.86 21.78
CA ASN A 311 25.65 -33.16 22.81
C ASN A 311 25.01 -33.52 24.15
N PHE A 312 23.95 -32.84 24.55
CA PHE A 312 23.19 -33.18 25.76
C PHE A 312 22.57 -34.58 25.67
N VAL A 313 21.95 -34.94 24.54
CA VAL A 313 21.39 -36.25 24.30
C VAL A 313 22.45 -37.33 24.38
N ASN A 314 23.57 -37.13 23.64
CA ASN A 314 24.62 -38.17 23.55
C ASN A 314 25.39 -38.34 24.85
N ASN A 315 25.73 -37.27 25.53
CA ASN A 315 26.62 -37.32 26.69
C ASN A 315 25.90 -37.48 28.03
N ARG A 316 24.60 -37.16 28.10
CA ARG A 316 23.86 -37.18 29.35
C ARG A 316 22.61 -38.11 29.33
N LEU A 317 21.79 -38.03 28.26
CA LEU A 317 20.53 -38.78 28.26
C LEU A 317 20.70 -40.27 27.93
N ARG A 318 21.55 -40.59 26.94
CA ARG A 318 21.73 -41.98 26.51
C ARG A 318 22.37 -42.89 27.56
N SER A 319 23.07 -42.30 28.55
CA SER A 319 23.66 -43.04 29.67
C SER A 319 22.67 -43.35 30.81
N LEU A 320 21.47 -42.73 30.80
CA LEU A 320 20.46 -42.94 31.84
C LEU A 320 19.73 -44.27 31.65
N PRO A 321 19.47 -45.02 32.76
CA PRO A 321 18.97 -46.36 32.67
C PRO A 321 17.46 -46.46 32.32
N SER A 322 16.70 -45.38 32.48
CA SER A 322 15.26 -45.41 32.22
C SER A 322 14.75 -44.18 31.44
N ARG A 323 13.68 -44.43 30.67
CA ARG A 323 12.99 -43.33 29.94
C ARG A 323 12.40 -42.28 30.89
N LYS A 324 12.03 -42.68 32.10
CA LYS A 324 11.49 -41.77 33.12
C LYS A 324 12.55 -40.75 33.55
N GLU A 325 13.76 -41.22 33.85
CA GLU A 325 14.88 -40.37 34.23
C GLU A 325 15.33 -39.44 33.09
N GLN A 326 15.36 -39.99 31.85
CA GLN A 326 15.59 -39.19 30.67
C GLN A 326 14.57 -38.06 30.55
N ALA A 327 13.26 -38.36 30.71
CA ALA A 327 12.22 -37.35 30.61
C ALA A 327 12.33 -36.29 31.72
N GLN A 328 12.60 -36.68 32.95
CA GLN A 328 12.81 -35.73 34.06
C GLN A 328 13.96 -34.80 33.79
N LEU A 329 15.09 -35.30 33.31
CA LEU A 329 16.26 -34.48 33.00
C LEU A 329 16.01 -33.53 31.80
N VAL A 330 15.28 -33.97 30.78
CA VAL A 330 14.89 -33.11 29.65
C VAL A 330 13.99 -31.97 30.11
N ILE A 331 12.97 -32.26 30.91
CA ILE A 331 12.03 -31.24 31.39
C ILE A 331 12.72 -30.24 32.31
N SER A 332 13.59 -30.69 33.22
CA SER A 332 14.34 -29.78 34.09
C SER A 332 15.34 -28.88 33.34
N SER A 333 15.91 -29.39 32.24
CA SER A 333 16.96 -28.67 31.48
C SER A 333 16.39 -27.80 30.35
N TYR A 334 15.28 -28.16 29.73
CA TYR A 334 14.75 -27.56 28.52
C TYR A 334 13.24 -27.20 28.58
N GLY A 335 12.56 -27.49 29.70
CA GLY A 335 11.11 -27.25 29.82
C GLY A 335 10.74 -25.76 29.67
N GLU A 336 11.48 -24.87 30.32
CA GLU A 336 11.24 -23.42 30.27
C GLU A 336 11.55 -22.79 28.89
N THR A 337 12.40 -23.43 28.10
CA THR A 337 12.83 -22.90 26.79
C THR A 337 11.92 -23.32 25.64
N ASN A 338 10.86 -24.09 25.89
CA ASN A 338 10.02 -24.73 24.88
C ASN A 338 10.79 -25.63 23.88
N ARG A 339 11.98 -26.14 24.28
CA ARG A 339 12.85 -26.98 23.43
C ARG A 339 12.82 -28.45 23.79
N ALA A 340 12.15 -28.83 24.88
CA ALA A 340 12.06 -30.22 25.35
C ALA A 340 11.58 -31.19 24.25
N ALA A 341 10.58 -30.82 23.47
CA ALA A 341 10.06 -31.62 22.36
C ALA A 341 11.12 -31.91 21.29
N PHE A 342 12.01 -30.97 20.99
CA PHE A 342 13.10 -31.17 20.03
C PHE A 342 14.16 -32.14 20.59
N VAL A 343 14.50 -31.99 21.88
CA VAL A 343 15.43 -32.91 22.56
C VAL A 343 14.88 -34.35 22.57
N PHE A 344 13.58 -34.56 22.84
CA PHE A 344 12.98 -35.89 22.75
C PHE A 344 13.02 -36.43 21.33
N LYS A 345 12.79 -35.62 20.32
CA LYS A 345 12.87 -36.03 18.91
C LYS A 345 14.28 -36.51 18.54
N ILE A 346 15.32 -35.78 19.00
CA ILE A 346 16.72 -36.18 18.82
C ILE A 346 17.04 -37.46 19.58
N LEU A 347 16.56 -37.60 20.82
CA LEU A 347 16.74 -38.78 21.62
C LEU A 347 16.15 -40.03 20.96
N ASP A 348 15.03 -39.89 20.28
CA ASP A 348 14.34 -40.93 19.53
C ASP A 348 14.96 -41.17 18.13
N ASN A 349 16.12 -40.60 17.82
CA ASN A 349 16.80 -40.66 16.52
C ASN A 349 15.95 -40.15 15.35
N ARG A 350 15.03 -39.23 15.63
CA ARG A 350 14.24 -38.55 14.58
C ARG A 350 14.86 -37.20 14.22
N PRO A 351 15.14 -36.95 12.95
CA PRO A 351 15.72 -35.68 12.53
C PRO A 351 14.77 -34.52 12.79
N LEU A 352 15.33 -33.34 13.09
CA LEU A 352 14.57 -32.10 13.08
C LEU A 352 14.28 -31.71 11.62
N GLY A 353 13.00 -31.58 11.28
CA GLY A 353 12.56 -31.16 9.95
C GLY A 353 12.51 -29.64 9.78
N LYS A 354 12.05 -29.18 8.61
CA LYS A 354 11.92 -27.76 8.29
C LYS A 354 11.07 -26.99 9.31
N GLU A 355 9.98 -27.59 9.77
CA GLU A 355 9.06 -26.94 10.73
C GLU A 355 9.71 -26.73 12.12
N GLU A 356 10.47 -27.71 12.60
CA GLU A 356 11.19 -27.57 13.85
C GLU A 356 12.30 -26.52 13.74
N TYR A 357 13.01 -26.54 12.62
CA TYR A 357 14.05 -25.57 12.33
C TYR A 357 13.47 -24.15 12.26
N LYS A 358 12.32 -23.97 11.57
CA LYS A 358 11.58 -22.72 11.51
C LYS A 358 11.23 -22.20 12.91
N LYS A 359 10.70 -23.05 13.78
CA LYS A 359 10.34 -22.71 15.16
C LYS A 359 11.55 -22.26 15.99
N LEU A 360 12.68 -22.95 15.87
CA LEU A 360 13.92 -22.58 16.56
C LEU A 360 14.45 -21.24 16.06
N LEU A 361 14.48 -21.06 14.75
CA LEU A 361 14.95 -19.82 14.15
C LEU A 361 14.04 -18.63 14.53
N PHE A 362 12.75 -18.85 14.57
CA PHE A 362 11.80 -17.81 15.00
C PHE A 362 11.98 -17.42 16.48
N GLN A 363 12.32 -18.37 17.35
CA GLN A 363 12.70 -18.07 18.73
C GLN A 363 13.96 -17.20 18.81
N VAL A 364 14.98 -17.50 17.99
CA VAL A 364 16.23 -16.72 17.93
C VAL A 364 15.97 -15.30 17.39
N LEU A 365 15.10 -15.14 16.41
CA LEU A 365 14.82 -13.84 15.78
C LEU A 365 13.94 -12.91 16.63
N LYS A 366 13.23 -13.46 17.63
CA LYS A 366 12.41 -12.68 18.57
C LYS A 366 13.18 -12.12 19.76
N ASN A 367 14.35 -12.69 20.05
CA ASN A 367 15.26 -12.24 21.10
C ASN A 367 16.29 -11.26 20.52
#